data_e2ba911f4ab2fcfc10474122f275127b
#
_entry.id   e2ba911f4ab2fcfc10474122f275127b
#
_cell.length_a   1.000
_cell.length_b   1.000
_cell.length_c   1.000
_cell.angle_alpha   90.00
_cell.angle_beta   90.00
_cell.angle_gamma   90.00
#
_symmetry.space_group_name_H-M   'P 1'
#
loop_
_entity.id
_entity.type
_entity.pdbx_description
1 polymer ?
#
loop_
_entity_poly.entity_id
_entity_poly.type
_entity_poly.pdbx_seq_one_letter_code
_entity_poly.pdbx_strand_id
1 'polypeptide(L)'
;RLPANVQTALPQSAARVESYHQRQKMQSWHYTDEDGTLLGQQISALDRVGIYGPGGKAAYPSSVIMNAMPAHVAGVPEIIMVVPTPGGERNDIVLAAAFVAGVTRVFTIGGAQAVAALAYGTETVPQVDKITGPGNAFVAAAKRRVFGVVGIDMVAGPSEILVIADGSTPAEWVAMD
;
A
#
# COMPACT_ATOMS: atom_id res chain seq x y z
N ARG A 1 14.18 -18.13 -8.48
CA ARG A 1 13.19 -19.07 -7.92
C ARG A 1 13.16 -18.92 -6.40
N LEU A 2 11.99 -18.62 -5.82
CA LEU A 2 11.84 -18.40 -4.39
C LEU A 2 12.01 -19.71 -3.60
N PRO A 3 12.52 -19.66 -2.35
CA PRO A 3 12.52 -20.78 -1.42
C PRO A 3 11.09 -21.32 -1.19
N ALA A 4 10.93 -22.63 -0.98
CA ALA A 4 9.61 -23.27 -0.85
C ALA A 4 8.79 -22.72 0.33
N ASN A 5 9.46 -22.44 1.46
CA ASN A 5 8.81 -21.84 2.63
C ASN A 5 8.25 -20.43 2.33
N VAL A 6 8.94 -19.63 1.52
CA VAL A 6 8.46 -18.30 1.10
C VAL A 6 7.27 -18.42 0.14
N GLN A 7 7.32 -19.40 -0.79
CA GLN A 7 6.19 -19.66 -1.70
C GLN A 7 4.90 -20.03 -0.95
N THR A 8 5.00 -20.69 0.20
CA THR A 8 3.86 -21.02 1.05
C THR A 8 3.44 -19.84 1.95
N ALA A 9 4.41 -19.12 2.52
CA ALA A 9 4.14 -18.07 3.49
C ALA A 9 3.46 -16.83 2.87
N LEU A 10 3.81 -16.44 1.64
CA LEU A 10 3.25 -15.25 1.00
C LEU A 10 1.73 -15.36 0.79
N PRO A 11 1.17 -16.42 0.19
CA PRO A 11 -0.29 -16.57 0.05
C PRO A 11 -1.00 -16.65 1.41
N GLN A 12 -0.41 -17.32 2.41
CA GLN A 12 -1.00 -17.38 3.75
C GLN A 12 -1.06 -16.00 4.43
N SER A 13 0.00 -15.21 4.28
CA SER A 13 0.04 -13.83 4.79
C SER A 13 -1.01 -12.96 4.09
N ALA A 14 -1.08 -13.04 2.76
CA ALA A 14 -2.08 -12.31 1.97
C ALA A 14 -3.51 -12.66 2.39
N ALA A 15 -3.83 -13.94 2.55
CA ALA A 15 -5.17 -14.38 2.96
C ALA A 15 -5.56 -13.86 4.37
N ARG A 16 -4.60 -13.78 5.30
CA ARG A 16 -4.86 -13.20 6.63
C ARG A 16 -5.14 -11.71 6.57
N VAL A 17 -4.36 -10.96 5.80
CA VAL A 17 -4.55 -9.51 5.60
C VAL A 17 -5.86 -9.26 4.86
N GLU A 18 -6.19 -10.04 3.84
CA GLU A 18 -7.47 -9.99 3.14
C GLU A 18 -8.64 -10.20 4.10
N SER A 19 -8.61 -11.29 4.88
CA SER A 19 -9.66 -11.61 5.87
C SER A 19 -9.90 -10.46 6.86
N TYR A 20 -8.85 -9.76 7.28
CA TYR A 20 -8.96 -8.58 8.13
C TYR A 20 -9.68 -7.43 7.42
N HIS A 21 -9.24 -7.09 6.21
CA HIS A 21 -9.78 -5.96 5.45
C HIS A 21 -11.20 -6.20 4.92
N GLN A 22 -11.61 -7.45 4.69
CA GLN A 22 -13.01 -7.77 4.36
C GLN A 22 -14.00 -7.27 5.43
N ARG A 23 -13.60 -7.23 6.71
CA ARG A 23 -14.41 -6.70 7.81
C ARG A 23 -14.50 -5.18 7.86
N GLN A 24 -13.62 -4.48 7.15
CA GLN A 24 -13.60 -3.02 7.05
C GLN A 24 -14.42 -2.51 5.87
N LYS A 25 -14.91 -3.42 5.02
CA LYS A 25 -15.65 -3.06 3.81
C LYS A 25 -16.97 -2.39 4.18
N MET A 26 -17.10 -1.13 3.77
CA MET A 26 -18.30 -0.34 3.97
C MET A 26 -19.34 -0.70 2.91
N GLN A 27 -20.63 -0.55 3.26
CA GLN A 27 -21.75 -0.72 2.35
C GLN A 27 -22.45 0.61 2.11
N SER A 28 -22.99 0.78 0.90
CA SER A 28 -23.89 1.89 0.59
C SER A 28 -25.19 1.74 1.38
N TRP A 29 -25.74 2.85 1.81
CA TRP A 29 -27.02 2.89 2.50
C TRP A 29 -27.81 4.14 2.12
N HIS A 30 -29.13 4.06 2.21
CA HIS A 30 -30.02 5.20 2.01
C HIS A 30 -31.28 5.04 2.86
N TYR A 31 -31.92 6.15 3.16
CA TYR A 31 -33.23 6.20 3.81
C TYR A 31 -33.98 7.44 3.31
N THR A 32 -35.31 7.43 3.49
CA THR A 32 -36.16 8.59 3.23
C THR A 32 -36.60 9.15 4.58
N ASP A 33 -36.40 10.44 4.81
CA ASP A 33 -36.84 11.12 6.03
C ASP A 33 -38.33 11.43 6.03
N GLU A 34 -38.82 12.07 7.11
CA GLU A 34 -40.25 12.39 7.29
C GLU A 34 -40.78 13.39 6.25
N ASP A 35 -39.89 14.22 5.70
CA ASP A 35 -40.25 15.21 4.66
C ASP A 35 -40.17 14.62 3.24
N GLY A 36 -39.83 13.34 3.10
CA GLY A 36 -39.68 12.65 1.84
C GLY A 36 -38.33 12.87 1.17
N THR A 37 -37.36 13.48 1.84
CA THR A 37 -36.00 13.67 1.33
C THR A 37 -35.22 12.37 1.36
N LEU A 38 -34.65 11.96 0.21
CA LEU A 38 -33.78 10.78 0.12
C LEU A 38 -32.35 11.16 0.53
N LEU A 39 -31.87 10.53 1.59
CA LEU A 39 -30.53 10.70 2.15
C LEU A 39 -29.77 9.38 2.13
N GLY A 40 -28.46 9.42 1.91
CA GLY A 40 -27.67 8.20 1.90
C GLY A 40 -26.19 8.42 1.64
N GLN A 41 -25.46 7.34 1.63
CA GLN A 41 -24.04 7.31 1.30
C GLN A 41 -23.79 6.21 0.28
N GLN A 42 -23.22 6.59 -0.85
CA GLN A 42 -22.78 5.65 -1.87
C GLN A 42 -21.31 5.34 -1.68
N ILE A 43 -20.98 4.05 -1.53
CA ILE A 43 -19.62 3.55 -1.44
C ILE A 43 -19.27 2.88 -2.77
N SER A 44 -18.18 3.34 -3.38
CA SER A 44 -17.63 2.77 -4.61
C SER A 44 -16.12 2.63 -4.51
N ALA A 45 -15.57 1.67 -5.24
CA ALA A 45 -14.13 1.54 -5.40
C ALA A 45 -13.57 2.74 -6.20
N LEU A 46 -12.30 3.06 -5.95
CA LEU A 46 -11.53 3.92 -6.84
C LEU A 46 -11.22 3.16 -8.14
N ASP A 47 -11.00 3.88 -9.22
CA ASP A 47 -10.66 3.25 -10.51
C ASP A 47 -9.21 2.74 -10.50
N ARG A 48 -8.31 3.49 -9.87
CA ARG A 48 -6.87 3.17 -9.89
C ARG A 48 -6.15 3.65 -8.64
N VAL A 49 -5.32 2.78 -8.06
CA VAL A 49 -4.49 3.08 -6.88
C VAL A 49 -3.02 2.84 -7.20
N GLY A 50 -2.18 3.78 -6.81
CA GLY A 50 -0.73 3.65 -6.83
C GLY A 50 -0.20 3.26 -5.45
N ILE A 51 0.65 2.24 -5.39
CA ILE A 51 1.37 1.89 -4.17
C ILE A 51 2.86 2.15 -4.33
N TYR A 52 3.47 2.77 -3.32
CA TYR A 52 4.91 2.92 -3.26
C TYR A 52 5.50 1.70 -2.55
N GLY A 53 6.10 0.80 -3.33
CA GLY A 53 6.67 -0.45 -2.83
C GLY A 53 8.04 -0.25 -2.18
N PRO A 54 8.41 -1.15 -1.26
CA PRO A 54 9.72 -1.14 -0.64
C PRO A 54 10.81 -1.55 -1.64
N GLY A 55 11.88 -0.76 -1.70
CA GLY A 55 13.04 -1.06 -2.53
C GLY A 55 14.28 -0.35 -1.99
N GLY A 56 15.46 -0.77 -2.43
CA GLY A 56 16.72 -0.25 -1.94
C GLY A 56 17.31 -1.09 -0.81
N LYS A 57 17.60 -0.49 0.35
CA LYS A 57 18.34 -1.15 1.43
C LYS A 57 17.62 -2.35 2.06
N ALA A 58 16.30 -2.38 2.04
CA ALA A 58 15.51 -3.45 2.64
C ALA A 58 14.30 -3.82 1.78
N ALA A 59 14.03 -5.11 1.70
CA ALA A 59 12.89 -5.68 1.01
C ALA A 59 11.83 -6.10 2.04
N TYR A 60 10.68 -5.46 2.01
CA TYR A 60 9.56 -5.77 2.90
C TYR A 60 8.36 -6.26 2.09
N PRO A 61 8.28 -7.57 1.78
CA PRO A 61 7.12 -8.12 1.06
C PRO A 61 5.81 -7.92 1.84
N SER A 62 5.87 -7.87 3.16
CA SER A 62 4.73 -7.54 4.03
C SER A 62 4.15 -6.16 3.73
N SER A 63 5.00 -5.14 3.51
CA SER A 63 4.54 -3.80 3.17
C SER A 63 3.80 -3.77 1.83
N VAL A 64 4.21 -4.59 0.86
CA VAL A 64 3.50 -4.74 -0.42
C VAL A 64 2.10 -5.30 -0.17
N ILE A 65 2.00 -6.42 0.57
CA ILE A 65 0.73 -7.06 0.88
C ILE A 65 -0.18 -6.09 1.65
N MET A 66 0.34 -5.42 2.69
CA MET A 66 -0.44 -4.48 3.50
C MET A 66 -0.94 -3.26 2.73
N ASN A 67 -0.24 -2.82 1.69
CA ASN A 67 -0.69 -1.70 0.86
C ASN A 67 -1.61 -2.11 -0.29
N ALA A 68 -1.35 -3.26 -0.92
CA ALA A 68 -2.12 -3.71 -2.08
C ALA A 68 -3.44 -4.39 -1.68
N MET A 69 -3.45 -5.18 -0.61
CA MET A 69 -4.61 -5.96 -0.22
C MET A 69 -5.86 -5.13 0.14
N PRO A 70 -5.75 -3.98 0.84
CA PRO A 70 -6.91 -3.10 1.06
C PRO A 70 -7.54 -2.61 -0.24
N ALA A 71 -6.72 -2.26 -1.24
CA ALA A 71 -7.21 -1.84 -2.55
C ALA A 71 -7.89 -3.00 -3.29
N HIS A 72 -7.31 -4.20 -3.23
CA HIS A 72 -7.90 -5.42 -3.79
C HIS A 72 -9.27 -5.73 -3.15
N VAL A 73 -9.36 -5.71 -1.82
CA VAL A 73 -10.61 -5.93 -1.08
C VAL A 73 -11.66 -4.86 -1.38
N ALA A 74 -11.24 -3.61 -1.55
CA ALA A 74 -12.14 -2.52 -1.95
C ALA A 74 -12.69 -2.68 -3.38
N GLY A 75 -12.12 -3.59 -4.17
CA GLY A 75 -12.54 -3.84 -5.56
C GLY A 75 -11.91 -2.90 -6.57
N VAL A 76 -10.74 -2.30 -6.25
CA VAL A 76 -9.99 -1.45 -7.18
C VAL A 76 -9.50 -2.30 -8.35
N PRO A 77 -9.88 -2.00 -9.60
CA PRO A 77 -9.54 -2.83 -10.75
C PRO A 77 -8.08 -2.71 -11.18
N GLU A 78 -7.44 -1.59 -10.91
CA GLU A 78 -6.05 -1.36 -11.34
C GLU A 78 -5.19 -0.89 -10.15
N ILE A 79 -4.28 -1.76 -9.70
CA ILE A 79 -3.33 -1.50 -8.62
C ILE A 79 -1.93 -1.42 -9.22
N ILE A 80 -1.34 -0.23 -9.21
CA ILE A 80 -0.03 0.06 -9.79
C ILE A 80 1.00 0.17 -8.68
N MET A 81 2.09 -0.56 -8.78
CA MET A 81 3.22 -0.44 -7.86
C MET A 81 4.40 0.26 -8.52
N VAL A 82 4.94 1.27 -7.84
CA VAL A 82 6.27 1.81 -8.13
C VAL A 82 7.25 1.29 -7.07
N VAL A 83 8.42 0.82 -7.47
CA VAL A 83 9.41 0.24 -6.57
C VAL A 83 10.81 0.65 -6.97
N PRO A 84 11.61 1.27 -6.08
CA PRO A 84 12.99 1.61 -6.38
C PRO A 84 13.83 0.34 -6.60
N THR A 85 14.64 0.33 -7.63
CA THR A 85 15.58 -0.76 -7.95
C THR A 85 16.99 -0.19 -8.13
N PRO A 86 17.69 0.20 -7.06
CA PRO A 86 19.05 0.73 -7.15
C PRO A 86 19.97 -0.26 -7.86
N GLY A 87 20.77 0.25 -8.81
CA GLY A 87 21.64 -0.62 -9.62
C GLY A 87 20.90 -1.56 -10.58
N GLY A 88 19.58 -1.43 -10.74
CA GLY A 88 18.76 -2.32 -11.57
C GLY A 88 18.41 -3.65 -10.89
N GLU A 89 18.79 -3.84 -9.64
CA GLU A 89 18.50 -5.08 -8.89
C GLU A 89 17.03 -5.17 -8.50
N ARG A 90 16.39 -6.25 -8.94
CA ARG A 90 15.00 -6.58 -8.61
C ARG A 90 14.94 -7.59 -7.47
N ASN A 91 14.04 -7.39 -6.54
CA ASN A 91 13.82 -8.34 -5.46
C ASN A 91 12.64 -9.28 -5.79
N ASP A 92 12.95 -10.55 -6.01
CA ASP A 92 11.95 -11.55 -6.41
C ASP A 92 10.84 -11.75 -5.35
N ILE A 93 11.16 -11.60 -4.06
CA ILE A 93 10.16 -11.75 -2.98
C ILE A 93 9.16 -10.59 -3.01
N VAL A 94 9.64 -9.37 -3.25
CA VAL A 94 8.78 -8.17 -3.40
C VAL A 94 7.85 -8.31 -4.61
N LEU A 95 8.37 -8.79 -5.75
CA LEU A 95 7.58 -9.02 -6.95
C LEU A 95 6.56 -10.14 -6.76
N ALA A 96 6.93 -11.22 -6.06
CA ALA A 96 6.00 -12.30 -5.74
C ALA A 96 4.90 -11.83 -4.77
N ALA A 97 5.24 -11.00 -3.79
CA ALA A 97 4.24 -10.39 -2.91
C ALA A 97 3.27 -9.49 -3.68
N ALA A 98 3.78 -8.71 -4.64
CA ALA A 98 2.95 -7.89 -5.52
C ALA A 98 1.98 -8.74 -6.35
N PHE A 99 2.47 -9.84 -6.92
CA PHE A 99 1.64 -10.79 -7.67
C PHE A 99 0.53 -11.40 -6.80
N VAL A 100 0.90 -11.91 -5.63
CA VAL A 100 -0.05 -12.55 -4.69
C VAL A 100 -1.10 -11.56 -4.18
N ALA A 101 -0.72 -10.29 -4.00
CA ALA A 101 -1.62 -9.23 -3.52
C ALA A 101 -2.45 -8.56 -4.63
N GLY A 102 -2.38 -9.06 -5.88
CA GLY A 102 -3.21 -8.57 -6.97
C GLY A 102 -2.73 -7.28 -7.64
N VAL A 103 -1.44 -6.92 -7.48
CA VAL A 103 -0.85 -5.79 -8.21
C VAL A 103 -0.89 -6.06 -9.72
N THR A 104 -1.47 -5.14 -10.48
CA THR A 104 -1.68 -5.31 -11.92
C THR A 104 -0.49 -4.87 -12.77
N ARG A 105 0.25 -3.85 -12.31
CA ARG A 105 1.42 -3.28 -13.01
C ARG A 105 2.51 -2.88 -12.03
N VAL A 106 3.76 -3.09 -12.42
CA VAL A 106 4.94 -2.69 -11.62
C VAL A 106 5.89 -1.85 -12.48
N PHE A 107 6.31 -0.70 -11.92
CA PHE A 107 7.31 0.17 -12.53
C PHE A 107 8.53 0.29 -11.61
N THR A 108 9.72 0.08 -12.18
CA THR A 108 10.98 0.14 -11.43
C THR A 108 11.50 1.58 -11.32
N ILE A 109 10.74 2.41 -10.64
CA ILE A 109 11.02 3.82 -10.39
C ILE A 109 10.79 4.14 -8.92
N GLY A 110 11.53 5.07 -8.33
CA GLY A 110 11.42 5.46 -6.94
C GLY A 110 11.62 6.97 -6.73
N GLY A 111 11.60 7.41 -5.47
CA GLY A 111 11.77 8.81 -5.10
C GLY A 111 10.57 9.70 -5.40
N ALA A 112 10.76 11.01 -5.31
CA ALA A 112 9.73 12.01 -5.54
C ALA A 112 9.15 11.95 -6.97
N GLN A 113 9.98 11.61 -7.96
CA GLN A 113 9.57 11.49 -9.35
C GLN A 113 8.59 10.33 -9.58
N ALA A 114 8.69 9.24 -8.82
CA ALA A 114 7.72 8.15 -8.88
C ALA A 114 6.35 8.58 -8.34
N VAL A 115 6.33 9.36 -7.26
CA VAL A 115 5.10 9.95 -6.71
C VAL A 115 4.49 10.92 -7.71
N ALA A 116 5.29 11.78 -8.35
CA ALA A 116 4.81 12.70 -9.37
C ALA A 116 4.27 11.95 -10.61
N ALA A 117 4.95 10.89 -11.05
CA ALA A 117 4.46 10.06 -12.17
C ALA A 117 3.11 9.42 -11.88
N LEU A 118 2.89 8.92 -10.66
CA LEU A 118 1.58 8.38 -10.25
C LEU A 118 0.51 9.48 -10.14
N ALA A 119 0.88 10.67 -9.64
CA ALA A 119 -0.08 11.75 -9.41
C ALA A 119 -0.55 12.44 -10.70
N TYR A 120 0.34 12.61 -11.67
CA TYR A 120 0.04 13.37 -12.89
C TYR A 120 -0.05 12.50 -14.14
N GLY A 121 0.39 11.26 -14.06
CA GLY A 121 0.54 10.39 -15.21
C GLY A 121 1.76 10.75 -16.07
N THR A 122 2.16 9.80 -16.89
CA THR A 122 3.16 9.97 -17.95
C THR A 122 2.71 9.15 -19.15
N GLU A 123 3.49 9.15 -20.23
CA GLU A 123 3.20 8.29 -21.39
C GLU A 123 3.09 6.79 -21.01
N THR A 124 3.86 6.34 -20.00
CA THR A 124 3.92 4.92 -19.61
C THR A 124 3.28 4.60 -18.26
N VAL A 125 3.33 5.53 -17.29
CA VAL A 125 2.76 5.38 -15.96
C VAL A 125 1.41 6.08 -15.92
N PRO A 126 0.29 5.34 -15.78
CA PRO A 126 -1.03 5.96 -15.70
C PRO A 126 -1.18 6.81 -14.42
N GLN A 127 -1.95 7.89 -14.53
CA GLN A 127 -2.38 8.65 -13.36
C GLN A 127 -3.27 7.79 -12.46
N VAL A 128 -3.13 7.94 -11.14
CA VAL A 128 -3.92 7.21 -10.14
C VAL A 128 -4.79 8.15 -9.32
N ASP A 129 -5.83 7.61 -8.66
CA ASP A 129 -6.73 8.37 -7.81
C ASP A 129 -6.19 8.52 -6.38
N LYS A 130 -5.38 7.56 -5.93
CA LYS A 130 -4.79 7.55 -4.59
C LYS A 130 -3.40 6.91 -4.60
N ILE A 131 -2.48 7.49 -3.81
CA ILE A 131 -1.14 6.96 -3.59
C ILE A 131 -1.00 6.53 -2.13
N THR A 132 -0.60 5.28 -1.90
CA THR A 132 -0.33 4.71 -0.58
C THR A 132 1.08 4.14 -0.47
N GLY A 133 1.53 3.90 0.73
CA GLY A 133 2.79 3.25 1.00
C GLY A 133 3.83 4.14 1.65
N PRO A 134 4.76 3.52 2.40
CA PRO A 134 5.83 4.21 3.08
C PRO A 134 6.94 4.63 2.12
N GLY A 135 7.67 5.67 2.48
CA GLY A 135 8.83 6.13 1.74
C GLY A 135 9.74 7.00 2.61
N ASN A 136 10.87 7.40 2.05
CA ASN A 136 11.79 8.31 2.71
C ASN A 136 11.23 9.75 2.75
N ALA A 137 12.00 10.68 3.34
CA ALA A 137 11.60 12.09 3.47
C ALA A 137 11.24 12.76 2.13
N PHE A 138 11.91 12.38 1.03
CA PHE A 138 11.61 12.91 -0.30
C PHE A 138 10.25 12.41 -0.81
N VAL A 139 9.92 11.14 -0.57
CA VAL A 139 8.61 10.55 -0.90
C VAL A 139 7.51 11.19 -0.06
N ALA A 140 7.74 11.36 1.24
CA ALA A 140 6.79 12.03 2.13
C ALA A 140 6.53 13.48 1.72
N ALA A 141 7.58 14.23 1.38
CA ALA A 141 7.46 15.59 0.87
C ALA A 141 6.70 15.65 -0.47
N ALA A 142 6.99 14.71 -1.38
CA ALA A 142 6.29 14.62 -2.66
C ALA A 142 4.80 14.29 -2.47
N LYS A 143 4.46 13.33 -1.62
CA LYS A 143 3.05 12.99 -1.29
C LYS A 143 2.31 14.20 -0.74
N ARG A 144 2.93 14.96 0.17
CA ARG A 144 2.34 16.19 0.70
C ARG A 144 2.07 17.23 -0.40
N ARG A 145 2.97 17.34 -1.37
CA ARG A 145 2.85 18.32 -2.46
C ARG A 145 1.78 17.97 -3.48
N VAL A 146 1.53 16.69 -3.72
CA VAL A 146 0.51 16.23 -4.68
C VAL A 146 -0.87 16.01 -4.04
N PHE A 147 -0.97 16.12 -2.72
CA PHE A 147 -2.24 16.01 -2.02
C PHE A 147 -3.23 17.07 -2.52
N GLY A 148 -4.43 16.64 -2.88
CA GLY A 148 -5.45 17.47 -3.53
C GLY A 148 -5.52 17.27 -5.04
N VAL A 149 -4.40 16.95 -5.70
CA VAL A 149 -4.39 16.46 -7.09
C VAL A 149 -4.71 14.96 -7.09
N VAL A 150 -4.16 14.24 -6.14
CA VAL A 150 -4.38 12.81 -5.90
C VAL A 150 -4.62 12.59 -4.41
N GLY A 151 -5.40 11.59 -4.04
CA GLY A 151 -5.51 11.16 -2.64
C GLY A 151 -4.21 10.54 -2.14
N ILE A 152 -3.93 10.67 -0.85
CA ILE A 152 -2.82 9.96 -0.19
C ILE A 152 -3.34 9.19 1.03
N ASP A 153 -2.55 8.25 1.53
CA ASP A 153 -2.85 7.53 2.78
C ASP A 153 -2.73 8.47 3.99
N MET A 154 -1.53 9.02 4.21
CA MET A 154 -1.26 9.99 5.26
C MET A 154 0.02 10.78 4.96
N VAL A 155 0.19 11.90 5.67
CA VAL A 155 1.49 12.53 5.88
C VAL A 155 2.06 11.92 7.15
N ALA A 156 3.15 11.16 7.03
CA ALA A 156 3.78 10.49 8.17
C ALA A 156 4.15 11.52 9.25
N GLY A 157 3.65 11.32 10.45
CA GLY A 157 3.96 12.05 11.66
C GLY A 157 4.86 11.23 12.61
N PRO A 158 5.08 11.70 13.84
CA PRO A 158 5.79 10.92 14.85
C PRO A 158 5.04 9.62 15.15
N SER A 159 5.79 8.55 15.37
CA SER A 159 5.26 7.23 15.70
C SER A 159 5.35 6.99 17.20
N GLU A 160 4.29 6.41 17.77
CA GLU A 160 4.32 5.83 19.12
C GLU A 160 4.51 4.32 18.98
N ILE A 161 5.45 3.76 19.72
CA ILE A 161 5.82 2.34 19.63
C ILE A 161 5.65 1.70 21.00
N LEU A 162 4.91 0.60 21.05
CA LEU A 162 4.86 -0.30 22.20
C LEU A 162 5.64 -1.57 21.86
N VAL A 163 6.74 -1.80 22.56
CA VAL A 163 7.51 -3.05 22.44
C VAL A 163 7.08 -4.02 23.52
N ILE A 164 6.63 -5.21 23.13
CA ILE A 164 6.28 -6.31 24.03
C ILE A 164 7.37 -7.36 23.93
N ALA A 165 8.10 -7.58 25.00
CA ALA A 165 9.17 -8.57 25.09
C ALA A 165 8.84 -9.61 26.16
N ASP A 166 9.11 -10.88 25.88
CA ASP A 166 8.89 -12.02 26.78
C ASP A 166 10.17 -12.46 27.54
N GLY A 167 11.25 -11.71 27.38
CA GLY A 167 12.56 -12.02 27.99
C GLY A 167 13.43 -12.96 27.17
N SER A 168 12.99 -13.41 26.00
CA SER A 168 13.79 -14.26 25.11
C SER A 168 14.88 -13.49 24.36
N THR A 169 14.72 -12.17 24.26
CA THR A 169 15.64 -11.24 23.59
C THR A 169 16.42 -10.43 24.63
N PRO A 170 17.73 -10.19 24.45
CA PRO A 170 18.53 -9.34 25.34
C PRO A 170 17.89 -7.96 25.52
N ALA A 171 17.79 -7.49 26.76
CA ALA A 171 17.10 -6.25 27.10
C ALA A 171 17.69 -5.02 26.40
N GLU A 172 19.01 -5.00 26.20
CA GLU A 172 19.71 -3.95 25.47
C GLU A 172 19.29 -3.85 23.99
N TRP A 173 18.89 -4.96 23.35
CA TRP A 173 18.40 -4.93 21.99
C TRP A 173 16.97 -4.38 21.92
N VAL A 174 16.13 -4.80 22.86
CA VAL A 174 14.75 -4.31 22.98
C VAL A 174 14.71 -2.80 23.26
N ALA A 175 15.69 -2.30 24.02
CA ALA A 175 15.78 -0.88 24.35
C ALA A 175 16.28 0.01 23.20
N MET A 176 16.79 -0.58 22.12
CA MET A 176 17.26 0.15 20.93
C MET A 176 16.17 0.31 19.85
N ASP A 177 15.08 -0.43 19.94
CA ASP A 177 13.92 -0.36 19.04
C ASP A 177 12.96 0.77 19.45
#